data_f70cadbe79f416accdd953da2e721521
#
_entry.id   f70cadbe79f416accdd953da2e721521
#
_cell.length_a   1.000
_cell.length_b   1.000
_cell.length_c   1.000
_cell.angle_alpha   90.00
_cell.angle_beta   90.00
_cell.angle_gamma   90.00
#
_symmetry.space_group_name_H-M   'P 1'
#
loop_
_entity.id
_entity.type
_entity.pdbx_description
1 polymer ?
#
loop_
_entity_poly.entity_id
_entity_poly.type
_entity_poly.pdbx_seq_one_letter_code
_entity_poly.pdbx_strand_id
1 'polypeptide(L)'
;MKKLTVIISLIMCALLVFGCAKAPEQPSDAAPAGQEASESDDSEPAIDSGFTWEDGGEEDMEGHIIYPDIQVKFKEDGRVLEFTGEDLSGNAVDSKEFFAKAKVTMINVWGTFCSPCIMEMPDLGELSREYADKDFQILGIISDARKADSDAGKAAEDIIGQTKADYTHLLISDSMIDSFVSEIYAIPTTIFVDSTGKVLCSSIVGSNAKDSWAGAIDKVLEHVGE
;
A
#
# COMPACT_ATOMS: atom_id res chain seq x y z
N MET A 1 -32.44 49.40 -12.46
CA MET A 1 -32.19 50.80 -12.03
C MET A 1 -31.93 50.82 -10.54
N LYS A 2 -30.95 51.57 -10.12
CA LYS A 2 -30.43 51.90 -8.76
C LYS A 2 -29.42 50.87 -8.23
N LYS A 3 -28.11 51.07 -8.44
CA LYS A 3 -27.11 51.97 -7.79
C LYS A 3 -26.73 51.40 -6.43
N LEU A 4 -25.52 50.74 -6.33
CA LEU A 4 -24.23 51.34 -5.97
C LEU A 4 -24.17 51.95 -4.56
N THR A 5 -23.40 51.32 -3.64
CA THR A 5 -22.62 52.11 -2.68
C THR A 5 -21.42 51.28 -2.19
N VAL A 6 -20.25 51.79 -2.54
CA VAL A 6 -18.89 51.44 -2.04
C VAL A 6 -18.72 52.16 -0.72
N ILE A 7 -18.21 51.47 0.30
CA ILE A 7 -17.57 52.14 1.44
C ILE A 7 -16.20 51.52 1.65
N ILE A 8 -15.20 52.27 1.25
CA ILE A 8 -13.80 52.18 1.59
C ILE A 8 -13.62 52.82 2.97
N SER A 9 -13.02 52.12 3.92
CA SER A 9 -12.45 52.76 5.11
C SER A 9 -11.04 52.26 5.35
N LEU A 10 -10.14 53.09 4.94
CA LEU A 10 -8.74 53.13 5.34
C LEU A 10 -8.64 53.67 6.79
N ILE A 11 -7.99 52.94 7.67
CA ILE A 11 -7.28 53.53 8.81
C ILE A 11 -5.90 52.96 8.88
N MET A 12 -4.96 53.93 8.77
CA MET A 12 -3.52 53.79 8.73
C MET A 12 -2.94 54.12 10.13
N CYS A 13 -1.79 53.54 10.40
CA CYS A 13 -0.73 53.98 11.34
C CYS A 13 -0.87 53.66 12.83
N ALA A 14 0.08 52.85 13.33
CA ALA A 14 1.12 53.42 14.21
C ALA A 14 2.24 52.39 14.46
N LEU A 15 3.41 52.79 14.07
CA LEU A 15 4.75 52.28 14.44
C LEU A 15 4.95 52.52 15.95
N LEU A 16 5.44 51.53 16.70
CA LEU A 16 6.37 51.77 17.80
C LEU A 16 7.42 50.68 17.91
N VAL A 17 8.61 51.14 17.98
CA VAL A 17 9.93 50.56 17.98
C VAL A 17 10.37 50.10 19.38
N PHE A 18 11.39 49.26 19.41
CA PHE A 18 12.34 48.94 20.49
C PHE A 18 12.06 47.78 21.42
N GLY A 19 13.06 46.90 21.39
CA GLY A 19 13.37 45.98 22.46
C GLY A 19 14.32 44.85 22.08
N CYS A 20 15.61 45.18 21.81
CA CYS A 20 16.69 44.20 21.90
C CYS A 20 16.82 43.64 23.28
N ALA A 21 16.78 42.31 23.43
CA ALA A 21 17.32 41.67 24.63
C ALA A 21 18.17 40.46 24.20
N LYS A 22 19.40 40.58 24.55
CA LYS A 22 20.63 39.81 24.43
C LYS A 22 20.48 38.39 24.99
N ALA A 23 21.03 37.42 24.29
CA ALA A 23 21.30 36.08 24.75
C ALA A 23 22.37 36.04 25.85
N PRO A 24 22.31 35.10 26.78
CA PRO A 24 23.50 34.81 27.61
C PRO A 24 24.29 33.63 27.03
N GLU A 25 25.59 33.87 26.99
CA GLU A 25 26.70 32.99 26.62
C GLU A 25 26.81 31.78 27.54
N GLN A 26 27.25 30.66 27.00
CA GLN A 26 27.78 29.49 27.71
C GLN A 26 29.15 29.83 28.34
N PRO A 27 29.50 29.18 29.45
CA PRO A 27 30.90 28.94 29.77
C PRO A 27 31.27 27.47 29.46
N SER A 28 32.34 27.35 28.69
CA SER A 28 33.18 26.17 28.57
C SER A 28 34.02 26.04 29.80
N ASP A 29 34.13 24.82 30.38
CA ASP A 29 35.39 24.38 30.98
C ASP A 29 35.48 22.88 31.14
N ALA A 30 36.55 22.34 30.48
CA ALA A 30 37.48 21.31 30.93
C ALA A 30 36.99 19.95 31.47
N ALA A 31 37.41 18.93 30.76
CA ALA A 31 37.59 17.57 31.21
C ALA A 31 38.67 17.49 32.34
N PRO A 32 38.58 16.43 33.15
CA PRO A 32 39.71 15.52 33.23
C PRO A 32 39.36 14.04 33.06
N ALA A 33 40.38 13.33 32.66
CA ALA A 33 40.47 11.92 32.32
C ALA A 33 40.28 10.97 33.49
N GLY A 34 39.76 9.78 33.14
CA GLY A 34 40.16 8.50 33.76
C GLY A 34 39.21 7.95 34.80
N GLN A 35 38.54 6.84 34.45
CA GLN A 35 38.56 5.60 35.23
C GLN A 35 37.69 4.53 34.54
N GLU A 36 38.37 3.49 34.15
CA GLU A 36 38.10 2.07 34.29
C GLU A 36 36.71 1.49 34.09
N ALA A 37 36.71 0.49 33.23
CA ALA A 37 35.68 -0.45 32.87
C ALA A 37 34.93 -1.05 34.07
N SER A 38 33.61 -1.05 33.97
CA SER A 38 32.79 -2.09 34.57
C SER A 38 31.90 -2.68 33.45
N GLU A 39 32.21 -3.91 33.12
CA GLU A 39 31.35 -4.80 32.37
C GLU A 39 30.00 -4.89 33.10
N SER A 40 28.96 -4.32 32.52
CA SER A 40 27.58 -4.70 32.82
C SER A 40 27.11 -5.65 31.73
N ASP A 41 27.01 -6.90 32.12
CA ASP A 41 26.29 -7.98 31.46
C ASP A 41 24.80 -7.59 31.29
N ASP A 42 24.49 -6.90 30.21
CA ASP A 42 23.12 -6.72 29.71
C ASP A 42 22.88 -7.79 28.64
N SER A 43 22.68 -9.02 29.10
CA SER A 43 22.06 -10.05 28.29
C SER A 43 20.59 -9.69 28.05
N GLU A 44 20.32 -8.88 27.00
CA GLU A 44 19.00 -8.84 26.38
C GLU A 44 18.61 -10.27 25.96
N PRO A 45 17.38 -10.71 26.29
CA PRO A 45 16.92 -11.99 25.79
C PRO A 45 16.86 -11.89 24.26
N ALA A 46 17.70 -12.65 23.59
CA ALA A 46 17.58 -12.88 22.16
C ALA A 46 16.16 -13.38 21.91
N ILE A 47 15.34 -12.53 21.30
CA ILE A 47 14.12 -12.98 20.66
C ILE A 47 14.63 -13.86 19.50
N ASP A 48 14.60 -15.15 19.73
CA ASP A 48 14.70 -16.15 18.67
C ASP A 48 13.46 -15.99 17.78
N SER A 49 13.49 -14.95 16.94
CA SER A 49 12.65 -14.90 15.76
C SER A 49 13.28 -15.90 14.81
N GLY A 50 12.79 -17.13 14.79
CA GLY A 50 13.14 -18.15 13.80
C GLY A 50 12.75 -17.76 12.37
N PHE A 51 12.79 -16.46 12.07
CA PHE A 51 12.65 -15.87 10.75
C PHE A 51 14.05 -15.58 10.22
N THR A 52 14.69 -16.60 9.69
CA THR A 52 15.83 -16.42 8.80
C THR A 52 15.28 -15.99 7.45
N TRP A 53 15.73 -14.82 6.97
CA TRP A 53 15.68 -14.45 5.55
C TRP A 53 16.65 -15.36 4.81
N GLU A 54 16.38 -16.64 4.79
CA GLU A 54 16.99 -17.49 3.77
C GLU A 54 16.20 -17.16 2.51
N ASP A 55 16.84 -16.39 1.67
CA ASP A 55 16.52 -16.18 0.27
C ASP A 55 16.29 -17.55 -0.36
N GLY A 56 15.04 -18.04 -0.27
CA GLY A 56 14.68 -19.38 -0.73
C GLY A 56 14.51 -19.48 -2.24
N GLY A 57 15.09 -18.56 -3.00
CA GLY A 57 15.21 -18.67 -4.44
C GLY A 57 16.28 -19.70 -4.78
N GLU A 58 15.89 -20.82 -5.38
CA GLU A 58 16.83 -21.70 -6.04
C GLU A 58 17.33 -20.98 -7.30
N GLU A 59 18.66 -20.86 -7.48
CA GLU A 59 19.24 -20.37 -8.72
C GLU A 59 19.24 -21.52 -9.75
N ASP A 60 18.77 -21.23 -10.98
CA ASP A 60 18.96 -22.13 -12.10
C ASP A 60 20.44 -22.16 -12.52
N MET A 61 20.78 -23.05 -13.48
CA MET A 61 22.15 -23.18 -13.97
C MET A 61 22.66 -21.95 -14.73
N GLU A 62 21.81 -20.95 -14.96
CA GLU A 62 22.11 -19.68 -15.62
C GLU A 62 22.18 -18.52 -14.63
N GLY A 63 21.97 -18.79 -13.30
CA GLY A 63 22.05 -17.78 -12.24
C GLY A 63 20.78 -16.97 -12.05
N HIS A 64 19.63 -17.42 -12.57
CA HIS A 64 18.34 -16.81 -12.34
C HIS A 64 17.74 -17.32 -11.02
N ILE A 65 17.24 -16.41 -10.20
CA ILE A 65 16.51 -16.76 -8.98
C ILE A 65 15.16 -17.35 -9.37
N ILE A 66 14.96 -18.64 -9.10
CA ILE A 66 13.67 -19.31 -9.26
C ILE A 66 12.84 -19.04 -8.01
N TYR A 67 11.82 -18.20 -8.14
CA TYR A 67 10.84 -18.03 -7.07
C TYR A 67 9.90 -19.24 -7.02
N PRO A 68 9.58 -19.76 -5.82
CA PRO A 68 8.65 -20.87 -5.73
C PRO A 68 7.27 -20.49 -6.27
N ASP A 69 6.64 -21.42 -6.98
CA ASP A 69 5.29 -21.25 -7.49
C ASP A 69 4.30 -20.94 -6.35
N ILE A 70 3.47 -19.92 -6.55
CA ILE A 70 2.38 -19.62 -5.63
C ILE A 70 1.43 -20.81 -5.57
N GLN A 71 1.22 -21.35 -4.36
CA GLN A 71 0.29 -22.42 -4.12
C GLN A 71 -1.14 -21.88 -3.98
N VAL A 72 -1.89 -21.87 -5.08
CA VAL A 72 -3.31 -21.45 -5.06
C VAL A 72 -4.15 -22.56 -4.41
N LYS A 73 -4.74 -22.25 -3.24
CA LYS A 73 -5.63 -23.16 -2.51
C LYS A 73 -7.07 -22.70 -2.67
N PHE A 74 -7.78 -23.30 -3.61
CA PHE A 74 -9.17 -22.96 -3.91
C PHE A 74 -10.13 -23.24 -2.74
N LYS A 75 -11.22 -22.46 -2.66
CA LYS A 75 -12.28 -22.55 -1.66
C LYS A 75 -13.61 -22.75 -2.35
N GLU A 76 -14.35 -23.78 -1.95
CA GLU A 76 -15.71 -24.04 -2.47
C GLU A 76 -16.75 -23.09 -1.85
N ASP A 77 -16.56 -22.72 -0.59
CA ASP A 77 -17.45 -21.90 0.24
C ASP A 77 -16.92 -20.48 0.48
N GLY A 78 -16.24 -19.92 -0.51
CA GLY A 78 -15.70 -18.56 -0.40
C GLY A 78 -16.80 -17.53 -0.13
N ARG A 79 -16.56 -16.63 0.84
CA ARG A 79 -17.49 -15.53 1.12
C ARG A 79 -17.51 -14.53 -0.03
N VAL A 80 -18.60 -13.78 -0.14
CA VAL A 80 -18.72 -12.67 -1.08
C VAL A 80 -18.22 -11.40 -0.41
N LEU A 81 -17.34 -10.65 -1.08
CA LEU A 81 -16.86 -9.33 -0.66
C LEU A 81 -17.76 -8.26 -1.28
N GLU A 82 -18.32 -7.41 -0.43
CA GLU A 82 -19.11 -6.25 -0.85
C GLU A 82 -18.60 -5.02 -0.12
N PHE A 83 -18.26 -3.98 -0.87
CA PHE A 83 -17.80 -2.71 -0.32
C PHE A 83 -18.01 -1.56 -1.32
N THR A 84 -17.91 -0.35 -0.80
CA THR A 84 -17.84 0.87 -1.59
C THR A 84 -16.60 1.65 -1.21
N GLY A 85 -16.07 2.44 -2.15
CA GLY A 85 -14.90 3.29 -1.94
C GLY A 85 -14.81 4.37 -2.98
N GLU A 86 -13.72 5.12 -2.94
CA GLU A 86 -13.39 6.16 -3.91
C GLU A 86 -11.99 5.90 -4.47
N ASP A 87 -11.79 6.17 -5.75
CA ASP A 87 -10.45 6.19 -6.33
C ASP A 87 -9.70 7.50 -5.99
N LEU A 88 -8.44 7.60 -6.40
CA LEU A 88 -7.63 8.81 -6.19
C LEU A 88 -8.15 10.05 -6.93
N SER A 89 -9.03 9.89 -7.91
CA SER A 89 -9.67 10.99 -8.63
C SER A 89 -11.00 11.43 -8.00
N GLY A 90 -11.44 10.74 -6.92
CA GLY A 90 -12.72 11.01 -6.25
C GLY A 90 -13.94 10.36 -6.91
N ASN A 91 -13.74 9.41 -7.83
CA ASN A 91 -14.84 8.65 -8.41
C ASN A 91 -15.28 7.56 -7.42
N ALA A 92 -16.59 7.52 -7.16
CA ALA A 92 -17.17 6.45 -6.33
C ALA A 92 -17.13 5.11 -7.09
N VAL A 93 -16.77 4.06 -6.37
CA VAL A 93 -16.70 2.70 -6.88
C VAL A 93 -17.53 1.77 -5.99
N ASP A 94 -18.46 1.06 -6.61
CA ASP A 94 -19.19 -0.07 -6.01
C ASP A 94 -18.51 -1.38 -6.42
N SER A 95 -18.20 -2.22 -5.46
CA SER A 95 -17.46 -3.48 -5.69
C SER A 95 -18.21 -4.43 -6.63
N LYS A 96 -19.54 -4.51 -6.55
CA LYS A 96 -20.35 -5.38 -7.44
C LYS A 96 -20.24 -4.94 -8.90
N GLU A 97 -20.34 -3.62 -9.13
CA GLU A 97 -20.21 -3.07 -10.47
C GLU A 97 -18.78 -3.21 -11.00
N PHE A 98 -17.79 -3.11 -10.10
CA PHE A 98 -16.39 -3.28 -10.47
C PHE A 98 -16.09 -4.73 -10.82
N PHE A 99 -16.44 -5.69 -9.97
CA PHE A 99 -16.15 -7.12 -10.19
C PHE A 99 -16.87 -7.68 -11.43
N ALA A 100 -18.08 -7.20 -11.72
CA ALA A 100 -18.84 -7.64 -12.89
C ALA A 100 -18.18 -7.34 -14.25
N LYS A 101 -17.09 -6.57 -14.27
CA LYS A 101 -16.38 -6.20 -15.51
C LYS A 101 -15.41 -7.27 -16.00
N ALA A 102 -15.04 -8.24 -15.15
CA ALA A 102 -14.13 -9.33 -15.49
C ALA A 102 -14.55 -10.62 -14.79
N LYS A 103 -14.10 -11.77 -15.30
CA LYS A 103 -14.34 -13.07 -14.64
C LYS A 103 -13.60 -13.19 -13.33
N VAL A 104 -12.39 -12.62 -13.28
CA VAL A 104 -11.52 -12.65 -12.10
C VAL A 104 -11.00 -11.26 -11.79
N THR A 105 -11.10 -10.87 -10.52
CA THR A 105 -10.42 -9.68 -9.99
C THR A 105 -9.38 -10.10 -8.95
N MET A 106 -8.15 -9.66 -9.14
CA MET A 106 -7.06 -9.74 -8.16
C MET A 106 -7.09 -8.47 -7.31
N ILE A 107 -7.47 -8.58 -6.04
CA ILE A 107 -7.44 -7.47 -5.08
C ILE A 107 -6.08 -7.51 -4.39
N ASN A 108 -5.26 -6.47 -4.56
CA ASN A 108 -3.96 -6.31 -3.89
C ASN A 108 -4.04 -5.19 -2.85
N VAL A 109 -3.88 -5.55 -1.57
CA VAL A 109 -3.89 -4.59 -0.45
C VAL A 109 -2.45 -4.20 -0.15
N TRP A 110 -2.16 -2.91 -0.27
CA TRP A 110 -0.82 -2.35 -0.15
C TRP A 110 -0.81 -1.05 0.65
N GLY A 111 0.36 -0.50 0.97
CA GLY A 111 0.50 0.77 1.67
C GLY A 111 1.71 1.55 1.19
N THR A 112 1.68 2.87 1.34
CA THR A 112 2.74 3.79 0.86
C THR A 112 4.07 3.62 1.58
N PHE A 113 4.06 3.04 2.77
CA PHE A 113 5.24 2.72 3.58
C PHE A 113 5.77 1.29 3.36
N CYS A 114 5.09 0.48 2.54
CA CYS A 114 5.37 -0.94 2.37
C CYS A 114 6.35 -1.17 1.21
N SER A 115 7.65 -1.26 1.50
CA SER A 115 8.67 -1.47 0.47
C SER A 115 8.45 -2.73 -0.38
N PRO A 116 8.11 -3.91 0.17
CA PRO A 116 7.81 -5.09 -0.65
C PRO A 116 6.62 -4.88 -1.59
N CYS A 117 5.59 -4.14 -1.13
CA CYS A 117 4.44 -3.81 -1.97
C CYS A 117 4.86 -2.98 -3.19
N ILE A 118 5.67 -1.94 -2.95
CA ILE A 118 6.14 -1.03 -4.00
C ILE A 118 7.04 -1.76 -5.01
N MET A 119 7.86 -2.72 -4.53
CA MET A 119 8.75 -3.49 -5.40
C MET A 119 7.99 -4.40 -6.38
N GLU A 120 6.83 -4.97 -6.01
CA GLU A 120 6.04 -5.82 -6.92
C GLU A 120 5.12 -5.03 -7.86
N MET A 121 4.84 -3.75 -7.58
CA MET A 121 3.88 -2.95 -8.36
C MET A 121 4.22 -2.82 -9.86
N PRO A 122 5.49 -2.67 -10.29
CA PRO A 122 5.82 -2.67 -11.73
C PRO A 122 5.35 -3.94 -12.43
N ASP A 123 5.58 -5.10 -11.81
CA ASP A 123 5.17 -6.42 -12.33
C ASP A 123 3.64 -6.54 -12.41
N LEU A 124 2.94 -6.11 -11.36
CA LEU A 124 1.48 -6.08 -11.36
C LEU A 124 0.91 -5.13 -12.43
N GLY A 125 1.54 -3.98 -12.66
CA GLY A 125 1.19 -3.07 -13.74
C GLY A 125 1.37 -3.71 -15.12
N GLU A 126 2.45 -4.45 -15.35
CA GLU A 126 2.66 -5.21 -16.58
C GLU A 126 1.61 -6.32 -16.75
N LEU A 127 1.37 -7.12 -15.71
CA LEU A 127 0.37 -8.19 -15.71
C LEU A 127 -1.05 -7.64 -15.95
N SER A 128 -1.40 -6.51 -15.38
CA SER A 128 -2.69 -5.85 -15.64
C SER A 128 -2.90 -5.57 -17.12
N ARG A 129 -1.85 -5.15 -17.84
CA ARG A 129 -1.89 -4.90 -19.28
C ARG A 129 -1.88 -6.19 -20.12
N GLU A 130 -1.06 -7.17 -19.73
CA GLU A 130 -0.92 -8.46 -20.44
C GLU A 130 -2.19 -9.33 -20.36
N TYR A 131 -2.95 -9.15 -19.27
CA TYR A 131 -4.18 -9.91 -19.03
C TYR A 131 -5.47 -9.13 -19.30
N ALA A 132 -5.39 -7.90 -19.81
CA ALA A 132 -6.56 -7.04 -20.05
C ALA A 132 -7.63 -7.69 -20.95
N ASP A 133 -7.20 -8.48 -21.96
CA ASP A 133 -8.10 -9.16 -22.90
C ASP A 133 -8.50 -10.57 -22.44
N LYS A 134 -8.16 -10.97 -21.21
CA LYS A 134 -8.39 -12.33 -20.67
C LYS A 134 -9.47 -12.39 -19.59
N ASP A 135 -10.41 -11.45 -19.58
CA ASP A 135 -11.45 -11.35 -18.53
C ASP A 135 -10.85 -11.24 -17.11
N PHE A 136 -9.70 -10.59 -16.97
CA PHE A 136 -8.96 -10.38 -15.72
C PHE A 136 -8.74 -8.89 -15.46
N GLN A 137 -8.78 -8.50 -14.19
CA GLN A 137 -8.43 -7.14 -13.76
C GLN A 137 -7.75 -7.16 -12.40
N ILE A 138 -6.99 -6.08 -12.09
CA ILE A 138 -6.38 -5.86 -10.78
C ILE A 138 -7.05 -4.66 -10.12
N LEU A 139 -7.26 -4.76 -8.80
CA LEU A 139 -7.76 -3.71 -7.93
C LEU A 139 -6.79 -3.51 -6.78
N GLY A 140 -6.16 -2.34 -6.69
CA GLY A 140 -5.34 -1.94 -5.56
C GLY A 140 -6.19 -1.35 -4.44
N ILE A 141 -5.89 -1.67 -3.18
CA ILE A 141 -6.45 -1.00 -2.01
C ILE A 141 -5.32 -0.35 -1.24
N ILE A 142 -5.35 0.98 -1.12
CA ILE A 142 -4.35 1.78 -0.41
C ILE A 142 -4.72 1.79 1.07
N SER A 143 -4.07 0.95 1.88
CA SER A 143 -4.48 0.68 3.27
C SER A 143 -4.24 1.83 4.24
N ASP A 144 -3.39 2.79 3.91
CA ASP A 144 -3.00 3.91 4.76
C ASP A 144 -3.48 5.28 4.27
N ALA A 145 -4.23 5.34 3.16
CA ALA A 145 -4.78 6.58 2.64
C ALA A 145 -6.31 6.56 2.59
N ARG A 146 -6.96 7.48 3.32
CA ARG A 146 -8.43 7.67 3.33
C ARG A 146 -8.89 8.81 2.43
N LYS A 147 -7.98 9.67 1.97
CA LYS A 147 -8.25 10.83 1.12
C LYS A 147 -7.09 11.04 0.15
N ALA A 148 -7.43 11.39 -1.08
CA ALA A 148 -6.43 11.66 -2.12
C ALA A 148 -5.54 12.87 -1.79
N ASP A 149 -6.07 13.90 -1.12
CA ASP A 149 -5.35 15.12 -0.73
C ASP A 149 -4.50 14.97 0.54
N SER A 150 -4.55 13.82 1.23
CA SER A 150 -3.68 13.50 2.35
C SER A 150 -2.23 13.25 1.89
N ASP A 151 -1.26 13.30 2.82
CA ASP A 151 0.13 13.00 2.51
C ASP A 151 0.30 11.58 1.97
N ALA A 152 -0.40 10.60 2.55
CA ALA A 152 -0.41 9.22 2.05
C ALA A 152 -1.09 9.11 0.68
N GLY A 153 -2.18 9.86 0.43
CA GLY A 153 -2.86 9.86 -0.88
C GLY A 153 -1.96 10.39 -2.00
N LYS A 154 -1.24 11.49 -1.75
CA LYS A 154 -0.25 12.05 -2.68
C LYS A 154 0.93 11.13 -2.90
N ALA A 155 1.44 10.53 -1.82
CA ALA A 155 2.51 9.53 -1.93
C ALA A 155 2.07 8.31 -2.75
N ALA A 156 0.81 7.87 -2.59
CA ALA A 156 0.26 6.77 -3.39
C ALA A 156 0.18 7.13 -4.88
N GLU A 157 -0.27 8.34 -5.24
CA GLU A 157 -0.30 8.82 -6.62
C GLU A 157 1.10 8.84 -7.25
N ASP A 158 2.10 9.36 -6.51
CA ASP A 158 3.50 9.39 -6.95
C ASP A 158 4.06 7.97 -7.16
N ILE A 159 3.80 7.04 -6.24
CA ILE A 159 4.24 5.63 -6.32
C ILE A 159 3.62 4.94 -7.53
N ILE A 160 2.31 5.07 -7.74
CA ILE A 160 1.60 4.50 -8.89
C ILE A 160 2.20 5.01 -10.21
N GLY A 161 2.44 6.33 -10.28
CA GLY A 161 3.06 6.94 -11.47
C GLY A 161 4.48 6.43 -11.73
N GLN A 162 5.31 6.29 -10.70
CA GLN A 162 6.70 5.81 -10.83
C GLN A 162 6.76 4.32 -11.19
N THR A 163 5.89 3.50 -10.62
CA THR A 163 5.83 2.05 -10.84
C THR A 163 5.04 1.65 -12.08
N LYS A 164 4.32 2.59 -12.69
CA LYS A 164 3.40 2.33 -13.83
C LYS A 164 2.33 1.26 -13.50
N ALA A 165 1.93 1.22 -12.24
CA ALA A 165 0.86 0.37 -11.75
C ALA A 165 -0.49 1.07 -11.97
N ASP A 166 -0.82 1.38 -13.21
CA ASP A 166 -1.92 2.24 -13.66
C ASP A 166 -3.30 1.53 -13.73
N TYR A 167 -3.45 0.39 -13.05
CA TYR A 167 -4.75 -0.21 -12.78
C TYR A 167 -5.51 0.58 -11.69
N THR A 168 -6.78 0.25 -11.43
CA THR A 168 -7.59 0.98 -10.46
C THR A 168 -7.07 0.81 -9.04
N HIS A 169 -6.91 1.94 -8.32
CA HIS A 169 -6.58 1.96 -6.89
C HIS A 169 -7.65 2.70 -6.11
N LEU A 170 -8.11 2.10 -5.01
CA LEU A 170 -9.08 2.71 -4.11
C LEU A 170 -8.45 3.12 -2.79
N LEU A 171 -8.89 4.24 -2.29
CA LEU A 171 -8.62 4.69 -0.91
C LEU A 171 -9.37 3.80 0.07
N ILE A 172 -8.72 3.45 1.20
CA ILE A 172 -9.37 2.63 2.22
C ILE A 172 -10.63 3.30 2.76
N SER A 173 -11.71 2.52 2.86
CA SER A 173 -13.00 2.95 3.43
C SER A 173 -13.41 2.09 4.62
N ASP A 174 -14.33 2.59 5.44
CA ASP A 174 -14.90 1.80 6.54
C ASP A 174 -15.63 0.57 6.01
N SER A 175 -16.30 0.68 4.85
CA SER A 175 -16.95 -0.45 4.17
C SER A 175 -15.98 -1.57 3.81
N MET A 176 -14.74 -1.26 3.37
CA MET A 176 -13.70 -2.25 3.10
C MET A 176 -13.17 -2.87 4.39
N ILE A 177 -12.99 -2.06 5.45
CA ILE A 177 -12.54 -2.53 6.76
C ILE A 177 -13.53 -3.54 7.32
N ASP A 178 -14.82 -3.22 7.29
CA ASP A 178 -15.90 -4.10 7.77
C ASP A 178 -16.05 -5.36 6.92
N SER A 179 -15.82 -5.25 5.61
CA SER A 179 -15.96 -6.37 4.68
C SER A 179 -14.82 -7.40 4.82
N PHE A 180 -13.54 -6.95 4.81
CA PHE A 180 -12.41 -7.89 4.77
C PHE A 180 -11.07 -7.36 5.27
N VAL A 181 -10.82 -6.03 5.23
CA VAL A 181 -9.47 -5.50 5.51
C VAL A 181 -9.10 -5.68 6.99
N SER A 182 -10.08 -5.66 7.91
CA SER A 182 -9.85 -5.91 9.34
C SER A 182 -9.24 -7.29 9.65
N GLU A 183 -9.31 -8.24 8.73
CA GLU A 183 -8.74 -9.58 8.86
C GLU A 183 -7.32 -9.69 8.27
N ILE A 184 -6.84 -8.63 7.61
CA ILE A 184 -5.50 -8.59 7.02
C ILE A 184 -4.50 -8.19 8.09
N TYR A 185 -3.56 -9.07 8.39
CA TYR A 185 -2.52 -8.86 9.41
C TYR A 185 -1.16 -8.43 8.85
N ALA A 186 -0.95 -8.54 7.54
CA ALA A 186 0.28 -8.14 6.85
C ALA A 186 -0.02 -7.68 5.42
N ILE A 187 0.85 -6.84 4.85
CA ILE A 187 0.80 -6.39 3.47
C ILE A 187 2.17 -6.61 2.78
N PRO A 188 2.19 -6.88 1.45
CA PRO A 188 1.01 -6.98 0.60
C PRO A 188 0.20 -8.25 0.89
N THR A 189 -1.11 -8.15 0.73
CA THR A 189 -2.01 -9.31 0.74
C THR A 189 -2.87 -9.27 -0.50
N THR A 190 -2.90 -10.41 -1.19
CA THR A 190 -3.67 -10.57 -2.43
C THR A 190 -4.82 -11.55 -2.24
N ILE A 191 -6.00 -11.17 -2.76
CA ILE A 191 -7.23 -11.95 -2.72
C ILE A 191 -7.77 -12.03 -4.16
N PHE A 192 -8.14 -13.23 -4.61
CA PHE A 192 -8.82 -13.43 -5.89
C PHE A 192 -10.32 -13.60 -5.67
N VAL A 193 -11.11 -12.87 -6.43
CA VAL A 193 -12.58 -12.96 -6.44
C VAL A 193 -13.11 -13.16 -7.85
N ASP A 194 -14.28 -13.79 -7.96
CA ASP A 194 -15.01 -13.91 -9.22
C ASP A 194 -15.84 -12.63 -9.53
N SER A 195 -16.57 -12.65 -10.64
CA SER A 195 -17.42 -11.53 -11.09
C SER A 195 -18.57 -11.18 -10.13
N THR A 196 -18.86 -12.03 -9.14
CA THR A 196 -19.86 -11.76 -8.09
C THR A 196 -19.24 -11.28 -6.79
N GLY A 197 -17.90 -11.21 -6.72
CA GLY A 197 -17.15 -10.88 -5.51
C GLY A 197 -16.88 -12.07 -4.59
N LYS A 198 -17.21 -13.30 -5.01
CA LYS A 198 -16.92 -14.51 -4.23
C LYS A 198 -15.41 -14.79 -4.20
N VAL A 199 -14.86 -14.96 -3.01
CA VAL A 199 -13.46 -15.31 -2.81
C VAL A 199 -13.17 -16.71 -3.34
N LEU A 200 -12.22 -16.82 -4.28
CA LEU A 200 -11.93 -18.06 -5.01
C LEU A 200 -10.90 -18.95 -4.30
N CYS A 201 -9.98 -18.37 -3.57
CA CYS A 201 -8.89 -19.11 -2.92
C CYS A 201 -8.46 -18.47 -1.59
N SER A 202 -7.55 -19.13 -0.89
CA SER A 202 -6.90 -18.54 0.29
C SER A 202 -6.12 -17.30 -0.12
N SER A 203 -6.13 -16.25 0.72
CA SER A 203 -5.31 -15.05 0.50
C SER A 203 -3.83 -15.41 0.44
N ILE A 204 -3.10 -14.71 -0.42
CA ILE A 204 -1.67 -14.83 -0.60
C ILE A 204 -1.02 -13.64 0.10
N VAL A 205 -0.15 -13.91 1.08
CA VAL A 205 0.53 -12.87 1.86
C VAL A 205 1.98 -12.78 1.42
N GLY A 206 2.46 -11.55 1.24
CA GLY A 206 3.82 -11.26 0.79
C GLY A 206 3.90 -10.96 -0.72
N SER A 207 4.98 -10.27 -1.10
CA SER A 207 5.28 -9.93 -2.49
C SER A 207 5.81 -11.16 -3.25
N ASN A 208 5.55 -11.21 -4.55
CA ASN A 208 6.03 -12.30 -5.40
C ASN A 208 6.53 -11.73 -6.73
N ALA A 209 7.34 -12.53 -7.45
CA ALA A 209 7.82 -12.18 -8.76
C ALA A 209 6.72 -12.26 -9.82
N LYS A 210 6.89 -11.57 -10.95
CA LYS A 210 5.96 -11.52 -12.07
C LYS A 210 5.52 -12.91 -12.54
N ASP A 211 6.48 -13.83 -12.75
CA ASP A 211 6.18 -15.17 -13.26
C ASP A 211 5.36 -16.01 -12.28
N SER A 212 5.62 -15.87 -10.97
CA SER A 212 4.82 -16.51 -9.92
C SER A 212 3.38 -15.98 -9.90
N TRP A 213 3.20 -14.66 -10.07
CA TRP A 213 1.88 -14.06 -10.21
C TRP A 213 1.18 -14.50 -11.49
N ALA A 214 1.88 -14.51 -12.63
CA ALA A 214 1.32 -15.00 -13.89
C ALA A 214 0.80 -16.44 -13.77
N GLY A 215 1.60 -17.34 -13.18
CA GLY A 215 1.20 -18.72 -12.92
C GLY A 215 0.00 -18.84 -11.97
N ALA A 216 -0.12 -17.97 -10.97
CA ALA A 216 -1.29 -17.94 -10.07
C ALA A 216 -2.55 -17.44 -10.81
N ILE A 217 -2.43 -16.37 -11.59
CA ILE A 217 -3.52 -15.80 -12.39
C ILE A 217 -4.05 -16.86 -13.38
N ASP A 218 -3.16 -17.54 -14.11
CA ASP A 218 -3.55 -18.57 -15.07
C ASP A 218 -4.32 -19.71 -14.40
N LYS A 219 -3.85 -20.21 -13.24
CA LYS A 219 -4.54 -21.24 -12.46
C LYS A 219 -5.95 -20.79 -12.00
N VAL A 220 -6.11 -19.52 -11.59
CA VAL A 220 -7.40 -18.99 -11.16
C VAL A 220 -8.35 -18.80 -12.34
N LEU A 221 -7.86 -18.32 -13.48
CA LEU A 221 -8.66 -18.16 -14.70
C LEU A 221 -9.12 -19.51 -15.25
N GLU A 222 -8.26 -20.53 -15.23
CA GLU A 222 -8.62 -21.91 -15.62
C GLU A 222 -9.75 -22.45 -14.72
N HIS A 223 -9.62 -22.31 -13.40
CA HIS A 223 -10.62 -22.77 -12.43
C HIS A 223 -12.00 -22.13 -12.63
N VAL A 224 -12.06 -20.84 -12.98
CA VAL A 224 -13.33 -20.12 -13.21
C VAL A 224 -13.89 -20.39 -14.63
N GLY A 225 -13.05 -20.88 -15.54
CA GLY A 225 -13.44 -21.23 -16.91
C GLY A 225 -14.06 -22.61 -17.07
N GLU A 226 -13.97 -23.48 -16.04
CA GLU A 226 -14.59 -24.81 -15.98
C GLU A 226 -16.07 -24.72 -15.59
#